data_b6ef1f2701be2596dff84da01be352c6
#
_entry.id   b6ef1f2701be2596dff84da01be352c6
#
_cell.length_a   1.000
_cell.length_b   1.000
_cell.length_c   1.000
_cell.angle_alpha   90.00
_cell.angle_beta   90.00
_cell.angle_gamma   90.00
#
_symmetry.space_group_name_H-M   'P 1'
#
loop_
_entity.id
_entity.type
_entity.pdbx_description
1 polymer ?
#
loop_
_entity_poly.entity_id
_entity_poly.type
_entity_poly.pdbx_seq_one_letter_code
_entity_poly.pdbx_strand_id
1 'polypeptide(L)'
;MREIVLDTETTGFEPAEGHRIIEIGCVELMDHLPTGKTFQAYLNPERLVPPEAMRVHGITDEFLADKPLFAAVAEEMLEFLGDAPLVIHNAGFDLKFLNSELHRLARPPIPYARAIDTIEIAKAKIPGARYSLDELCKRFGIDLSVRTKHGALLDAELTARVYLELVGGRQTRLKLAPLDAETESVRDIAPTRTRPVPLPSRLSPSEKEAHDAFVAGELGKEAVWSWG
;
A
#
# COMPACT_ATOMS: atom_id res chain seq x y z
N MET A 1 11.75 -5.02 0.02
CA MET A 1 11.72 -5.20 1.49
C MET A 1 10.40 -5.88 1.85
N ARG A 2 10.43 -6.90 2.73
CA ARG A 2 9.22 -7.58 3.21
C ARG A 2 8.50 -6.72 4.24
N GLU A 3 7.18 -6.58 4.11
CA GLU A 3 6.29 -5.87 5.04
C GLU A 3 5.03 -6.71 5.25
N ILE A 4 4.37 -6.59 6.38
CA ILE A 4 3.09 -7.25 6.65
C ILE A 4 2.05 -6.18 6.93
N VAL A 5 0.99 -6.16 6.13
CA VAL A 5 -0.21 -5.39 6.47
C VAL A 5 -1.05 -6.22 7.41
N LEU A 6 -1.53 -5.60 8.49
CA LEU A 6 -2.29 -6.29 9.53
C LEU A 6 -3.51 -5.46 9.92
N ASP A 7 -4.60 -6.14 10.18
CA ASP A 7 -5.83 -5.59 10.77
C ASP A 7 -6.47 -6.62 11.71
N THR A 8 -7.24 -6.17 12.68
CA THR A 8 -7.94 -7.04 13.64
C THR A 8 -9.37 -6.62 13.86
N GLU A 9 -10.28 -7.61 13.96
CA GLU A 9 -11.62 -7.40 14.51
C GLU A 9 -11.65 -7.84 15.97
N THR A 10 -12.42 -7.12 16.77
CA THR A 10 -12.43 -7.28 18.22
C THR A 10 -13.84 -7.23 18.78
N THR A 11 -14.02 -7.72 20.01
CA THR A 11 -15.30 -7.63 20.73
C THR A 11 -15.60 -6.21 21.26
N GLY A 12 -14.68 -5.24 21.07
CA GLY A 12 -14.87 -3.87 21.57
C GLY A 12 -13.58 -3.05 21.49
N PHE A 13 -13.46 -1.98 22.26
CA PHE A 13 -12.41 -0.98 22.04
C PHE A 13 -11.23 -1.07 23.00
N GLU A 14 -11.39 -1.73 24.17
CA GLU A 14 -10.38 -1.70 25.21
C GLU A 14 -10.11 -3.07 25.83
N PRO A 15 -8.88 -3.63 25.63
CA PRO A 15 -8.51 -4.93 26.22
C PRO A 15 -8.57 -4.94 27.75
N ALA A 16 -8.35 -3.79 28.42
CA ALA A 16 -8.43 -3.68 29.87
C ALA A 16 -9.86 -3.91 30.41
N GLU A 17 -10.89 -3.73 29.56
CA GLU A 17 -12.29 -4.06 29.86
C GLU A 17 -12.62 -5.53 29.53
N GLY A 18 -11.60 -6.31 29.22
CA GLY A 18 -11.73 -7.72 28.88
C GLY A 18 -12.13 -7.98 27.43
N HIS A 19 -12.10 -6.96 26.55
CA HIS A 19 -12.32 -7.20 25.12
C HIS A 19 -11.17 -7.99 24.49
N ARG A 20 -11.51 -8.80 23.50
CA ARG A 20 -10.64 -9.81 22.88
C ARG A 20 -10.65 -9.67 21.36
N ILE A 21 -9.61 -10.18 20.72
CA ILE A 21 -9.54 -10.35 19.27
C ILE A 21 -10.45 -11.50 18.84
N ILE A 22 -11.17 -11.32 17.72
CA ILE A 22 -12.03 -12.34 17.10
C ILE A 22 -11.65 -12.68 15.68
N GLU A 23 -10.92 -11.80 15.00
CA GLU A 23 -10.33 -12.07 13.69
C GLU A 23 -8.98 -11.36 13.59
N ILE A 24 -8.02 -12.01 12.94
CA ILE A 24 -6.75 -11.41 12.52
C ILE A 24 -6.62 -11.62 11.04
N GLY A 25 -6.31 -10.56 10.31
CA GLY A 25 -6.03 -10.58 8.88
C GLY A 25 -4.66 -9.99 8.59
N CYS A 26 -3.84 -10.73 7.85
CA CYS A 26 -2.51 -10.25 7.43
C CYS A 26 -2.29 -10.49 5.94
N VAL A 27 -1.62 -9.53 5.28
CA VAL A 27 -1.23 -9.60 3.88
C VAL A 27 0.27 -9.35 3.77
N GLU A 28 0.99 -10.25 3.12
CA GLU A 28 2.42 -10.05 2.87
C GLU A 28 2.63 -9.13 1.67
N LEU A 29 3.50 -8.13 1.86
CA LEU A 29 3.99 -7.28 0.78
C LEU A 29 5.49 -7.53 0.56
N MET A 30 5.91 -7.38 -0.69
CA MET A 30 7.31 -7.24 -1.08
C MET A 30 7.46 -5.94 -1.86
N ASP A 31 8.27 -5.03 -1.34
CA ASP A 31 8.46 -3.70 -1.93
C ASP A 31 7.12 -2.99 -2.20
N HIS A 32 6.26 -2.99 -1.17
CA HIS A 32 4.91 -2.42 -1.13
C HIS A 32 3.86 -3.11 -2.02
N LEU A 33 4.19 -4.19 -2.71
CA LEU A 33 3.27 -4.94 -3.57
C LEU A 33 2.87 -6.27 -2.93
N PRO A 34 1.56 -6.65 -2.97
CA PRO A 34 1.11 -7.94 -2.45
C PRO A 34 1.80 -9.13 -3.13
N THR A 35 2.26 -10.08 -2.33
CA THR A 35 2.86 -11.33 -2.81
C THR A 35 1.83 -12.42 -3.09
N GLY A 36 0.61 -12.24 -2.60
CA GLY A 36 -0.46 -13.24 -2.59
C GLY A 36 -0.45 -14.13 -1.36
N LYS A 37 0.55 -14.02 -0.47
CA LYS A 37 0.53 -14.74 0.81
C LYS A 37 -0.27 -13.96 1.83
N THR A 38 -1.17 -14.67 2.53
CA THR A 38 -2.03 -14.11 3.58
C THR A 38 -2.05 -15.03 4.79
N PHE A 39 -2.36 -14.45 5.94
CA PHE A 39 -2.71 -15.17 7.15
C PHE A 39 -4.08 -14.67 7.61
N GLN A 40 -4.99 -15.58 7.94
CA GLN A 40 -6.29 -15.23 8.50
C GLN A 40 -6.67 -16.24 9.57
N ALA A 41 -7.11 -15.75 10.72
CA ALA A 41 -7.60 -16.60 11.80
C ALA A 41 -8.82 -15.98 12.46
N TYR A 42 -9.91 -16.73 12.55
CA TYR A 42 -11.02 -16.43 13.44
C TYR A 42 -10.80 -17.08 14.79
N LEU A 43 -11.15 -16.36 15.86
CA LEU A 43 -10.79 -16.73 17.22
C LEU A 43 -12.02 -16.74 18.13
N ASN A 44 -12.10 -17.76 18.97
CA ASN A 44 -13.06 -17.77 20.07
C ASN A 44 -12.56 -16.81 21.17
N PRO A 45 -13.30 -15.72 21.46
CA PRO A 45 -12.86 -14.74 22.46
C PRO A 45 -13.14 -15.16 23.90
N GLU A 46 -13.74 -16.34 24.15
CA GLU A 46 -14.19 -16.81 25.45
C GLU A 46 -15.15 -15.83 26.16
N ARG A 47 -15.85 -15.04 25.42
CA ARG A 47 -16.86 -14.06 25.85
C ARG A 47 -17.86 -13.79 24.75
N LEU A 48 -19.02 -13.24 25.09
CA LEU A 48 -20.02 -12.82 24.12
C LEU A 48 -19.55 -11.57 23.34
N VAL A 49 -19.88 -11.54 22.07
CA VAL A 49 -19.67 -10.39 21.20
C VAL A 49 -20.79 -9.39 21.44
N PRO A 50 -20.50 -8.16 21.86
CA PRO A 50 -21.51 -7.14 22.03
C PRO A 50 -22.25 -6.83 20.71
N PRO A 51 -23.57 -6.52 20.75
CA PRO A 51 -24.34 -6.24 19.56
C PRO A 51 -23.79 -5.06 18.71
N GLU A 52 -23.13 -4.10 19.36
CA GLU A 52 -22.48 -2.98 18.70
C GLU A 52 -21.35 -3.44 17.80
N ALA A 53 -20.47 -4.31 18.31
CA ALA A 53 -19.36 -4.89 17.54
C ALA A 53 -19.89 -5.77 16.41
N MET A 54 -20.87 -6.64 16.70
CA MET A 54 -21.50 -7.50 15.70
C MET A 54 -22.13 -6.71 14.53
N ARG A 55 -22.67 -5.51 14.79
CA ARG A 55 -23.20 -4.64 13.70
C ARG A 55 -22.09 -4.17 12.75
N VAL A 56 -20.87 -4.01 13.24
CA VAL A 56 -19.72 -3.55 12.45
C VAL A 56 -19.18 -4.65 11.59
N HIS A 57 -18.71 -5.76 12.19
CA HIS A 57 -18.00 -6.83 11.49
C HIS A 57 -18.91 -8.02 11.08
N GLY A 58 -20.11 -8.16 11.68
CA GLY A 58 -21.08 -9.21 11.32
C GLY A 58 -20.75 -10.60 11.86
N ILE A 59 -19.69 -10.75 12.67
CA ILE A 59 -19.25 -12.03 13.22
C ILE A 59 -20.10 -12.34 14.47
N THR A 60 -20.71 -13.54 14.51
CA THR A 60 -21.62 -13.95 15.60
C THR A 60 -20.95 -14.88 16.61
N ASP A 61 -21.56 -15.00 17.80
CA ASP A 61 -21.10 -15.94 18.82
C ASP A 61 -21.16 -17.38 18.34
N GLU A 62 -22.20 -17.73 17.58
CA GLU A 62 -22.36 -19.09 17.02
C GLU A 62 -21.23 -19.42 16.04
N PHE A 63 -20.82 -18.44 15.22
CA PHE A 63 -19.70 -18.62 14.29
C PHE A 63 -18.37 -18.80 15.03
N LEU A 64 -18.17 -18.12 16.16
CA LEU A 64 -16.93 -18.16 16.91
C LEU A 64 -16.84 -19.33 17.90
N ALA A 65 -17.94 -20.01 18.21
CA ALA A 65 -18.01 -21.04 19.24
C ALA A 65 -17.04 -22.22 19.01
N ASP A 66 -16.82 -22.58 17.74
CA ASP A 66 -15.94 -23.68 17.32
C ASP A 66 -14.53 -23.23 16.88
N LYS A 67 -14.23 -21.93 16.94
CA LYS A 67 -12.94 -21.40 16.53
C LYS A 67 -11.85 -21.61 17.59
N PRO A 68 -10.58 -21.69 17.18
CA PRO A 68 -9.47 -21.84 18.12
C PRO A 68 -9.36 -20.61 19.03
N LEU A 69 -8.76 -20.81 20.19
CA LEU A 69 -8.32 -19.71 21.05
C LEU A 69 -7.08 -19.04 20.45
N PHE A 70 -6.82 -17.78 20.82
CA PHE A 70 -5.63 -17.06 20.37
C PHE A 70 -4.33 -17.85 20.64
N ALA A 71 -4.24 -18.54 21.76
CA ALA A 71 -3.08 -19.37 22.14
C ALA A 71 -2.73 -20.44 21.08
N ALA A 72 -3.74 -20.99 20.40
CA ALA A 72 -3.53 -22.04 19.40
C ALA A 72 -2.95 -21.52 18.08
N VAL A 73 -3.17 -20.25 17.75
CA VAL A 73 -2.73 -19.62 16.50
C VAL A 73 -1.55 -18.67 16.67
N ALA A 74 -1.19 -18.34 17.90
CA ALA A 74 -0.20 -17.31 18.21
C ALA A 74 1.16 -17.59 17.59
N GLU A 75 1.64 -18.85 17.61
CA GLU A 75 2.94 -19.21 17.02
C GLU A 75 2.94 -19.05 15.50
N GLU A 76 1.91 -19.57 14.83
CA GLU A 76 1.77 -19.44 13.37
C GLU A 76 1.67 -17.98 12.95
N MET A 77 0.90 -17.17 13.68
CA MET A 77 0.84 -15.72 13.48
C MET A 77 2.20 -15.07 13.64
N LEU A 78 2.92 -15.34 14.73
CA LEU A 78 4.24 -14.76 14.99
C LEU A 78 5.26 -15.18 13.94
N GLU A 79 5.22 -16.43 13.48
CA GLU A 79 6.06 -16.93 12.39
C GLU A 79 5.75 -16.18 11.06
N PHE A 80 4.45 -16.00 10.75
CA PHE A 80 4.04 -15.23 9.59
C PHE A 80 4.49 -13.76 9.66
N LEU A 81 4.39 -13.12 10.83
CA LEU A 81 4.86 -11.75 11.03
C LEU A 81 6.39 -11.64 10.92
N GLY A 82 7.14 -12.65 11.40
CA GLY A 82 8.60 -12.62 11.50
C GLY A 82 9.10 -11.31 12.09
N ASP A 83 10.18 -10.74 11.55
CA ASP A 83 10.74 -9.44 11.94
C ASP A 83 10.30 -8.30 11.00
N ALA A 84 9.36 -8.54 10.07
CA ALA A 84 8.95 -7.56 9.10
C ALA A 84 8.26 -6.35 9.76
N PRO A 85 8.42 -5.12 9.22
CA PRO A 85 7.58 -3.97 9.59
C PRO A 85 6.10 -4.29 9.41
N LEU A 86 5.25 -3.80 10.33
CA LEU A 86 3.81 -4.00 10.32
C LEU A 86 3.12 -2.73 9.84
N VAL A 87 2.47 -2.81 8.69
CA VAL A 87 1.67 -1.70 8.14
C VAL A 87 0.25 -1.84 8.68
N ILE A 88 -0.22 -0.86 9.43
CA ILE A 88 -1.49 -0.94 10.13
C ILE A 88 -2.23 0.41 9.97
N HIS A 89 -3.54 0.36 9.86
CA HIS A 89 -4.38 1.55 9.84
C HIS A 89 -4.87 1.86 11.26
N ASN A 90 -4.31 2.88 11.92
CA ASN A 90 -4.47 3.16 13.34
C ASN A 90 -3.77 2.12 14.24
N ALA A 91 -2.47 1.98 14.05
CA ALA A 91 -1.63 0.93 14.65
C ALA A 91 -1.73 0.81 16.17
N GLY A 92 -2.03 1.91 16.86
CA GLY A 92 -2.20 1.89 18.32
C GLY A 92 -3.34 0.98 18.79
N PHE A 93 -4.39 0.83 17.99
CA PHE A 93 -5.52 -0.03 18.31
C PHE A 93 -5.14 -1.52 18.24
N ASP A 94 -4.67 -1.96 17.08
CA ASP A 94 -4.36 -3.38 16.85
C ASP A 94 -3.21 -3.88 17.71
N LEU A 95 -2.15 -3.09 17.84
CA LEU A 95 -1.01 -3.47 18.68
C LEU A 95 -1.38 -3.57 20.16
N LYS A 96 -2.30 -2.72 20.64
CA LYS A 96 -2.80 -2.79 22.01
C LYS A 96 -3.50 -4.14 22.26
N PHE A 97 -4.33 -4.59 21.34
CA PHE A 97 -5.03 -5.87 21.44
C PHE A 97 -4.08 -7.05 21.28
N LEU A 98 -3.23 -7.05 20.27
CA LEU A 98 -2.22 -8.10 20.06
C LEU A 98 -1.30 -8.26 21.27
N ASN A 99 -0.82 -7.15 21.80
CA ASN A 99 0.05 -7.17 22.97
C ASN A 99 -0.66 -7.64 24.25
N SER A 100 -1.96 -7.35 24.38
CA SER A 100 -2.77 -7.89 25.47
C SER A 100 -2.91 -9.41 25.38
N GLU A 101 -3.16 -9.95 24.18
CA GLU A 101 -3.25 -11.38 23.96
C GLU A 101 -1.88 -12.07 24.16
N LEU A 102 -0.80 -11.50 23.65
CA LEU A 102 0.56 -12.00 23.84
C LEU A 102 0.96 -12.00 25.32
N HIS A 103 0.59 -10.95 26.06
CA HIS A 103 0.85 -10.87 27.49
C HIS A 103 0.17 -12.01 28.27
N ARG A 104 -1.05 -12.40 27.91
CA ARG A 104 -1.77 -13.54 28.50
C ARG A 104 -1.01 -14.87 28.32
N LEU A 105 -0.21 -14.96 27.25
CA LEU A 105 0.63 -16.12 26.93
C LEU A 105 2.05 -15.97 27.45
N ALA A 106 2.36 -14.96 28.28
CA ALA A 106 3.70 -14.62 28.74
C ALA A 106 4.71 -14.46 27.58
N ARG A 107 4.25 -13.98 26.41
CA ARG A 107 5.08 -13.68 25.25
C ARG A 107 5.52 -12.22 25.23
N PRO A 108 6.69 -11.91 24.66
CA PRO A 108 7.14 -10.53 24.48
C PRO A 108 6.14 -9.70 23.64
N PRO A 109 5.93 -8.42 23.98
CA PRO A 109 5.08 -7.55 23.18
C PRO A 109 5.73 -7.18 21.85
N ILE A 110 4.91 -6.94 20.85
CA ILE A 110 5.35 -6.33 19.58
C ILE A 110 5.58 -4.84 19.83
N PRO A 111 6.82 -4.31 19.62
CA PRO A 111 7.11 -2.91 19.89
C PRO A 111 6.41 -2.00 18.87
N TYR A 112 5.90 -0.85 19.33
CA TYR A 112 5.25 0.14 18.46
C TYR A 112 6.19 0.65 17.35
N ALA A 113 7.48 0.73 17.63
CA ALA A 113 8.50 1.12 16.65
C ALA A 113 8.57 0.20 15.41
N ARG A 114 7.96 -0.99 15.49
CA ARG A 114 7.84 -1.91 14.37
C ARG A 114 6.65 -1.58 13.46
N ALA A 115 5.71 -0.74 13.92
CA ALA A 115 4.53 -0.38 13.16
C ALA A 115 4.78 0.81 12.22
N ILE A 116 4.19 0.72 11.06
CA ILE A 116 4.04 1.79 10.08
C ILE A 116 2.55 2.16 10.10
N ASP A 117 2.19 3.26 10.77
CA ASP A 117 0.80 3.70 10.84
C ASP A 117 0.43 4.49 9.59
N THR A 118 -0.52 3.97 8.81
CA THR A 118 -0.97 4.62 7.58
C THR A 118 -1.70 5.94 7.84
N ILE A 119 -2.31 6.14 9.01
CA ILE A 119 -2.91 7.42 9.40
C ILE A 119 -1.84 8.50 9.55
N GLU A 120 -0.70 8.17 10.18
CA GLU A 120 0.40 9.14 10.34
C GLU A 120 0.99 9.54 8.97
N ILE A 121 1.16 8.57 8.06
CA ILE A 121 1.59 8.86 6.69
C ILE A 121 0.56 9.75 5.97
N ALA A 122 -0.73 9.41 6.10
CA ALA A 122 -1.81 10.18 5.47
C ALA A 122 -1.88 11.62 5.99
N LYS A 123 -1.74 11.83 7.31
CA LYS A 123 -1.68 13.18 7.91
C LYS A 123 -0.53 14.01 7.34
N ALA A 124 0.64 13.41 7.19
CA ALA A 124 1.80 14.10 6.66
C ALA A 124 1.66 14.46 5.17
N LYS A 125 0.99 13.60 4.38
CA LYS A 125 0.88 13.79 2.91
C LYS A 125 -0.35 14.55 2.48
N ILE A 126 -1.44 14.46 3.23
CA ILE A 126 -2.76 15.00 2.86
C ILE A 126 -3.33 15.73 4.08
N PRO A 127 -2.72 16.82 4.54
CA PRO A 127 -3.18 17.52 5.73
C PRO A 127 -4.64 18.00 5.58
N GLY A 128 -5.44 17.86 6.64
CA GLY A 128 -6.84 18.28 6.67
C GLY A 128 -7.84 17.31 6.01
N ALA A 129 -7.40 16.14 5.53
CA ALA A 129 -8.31 15.11 5.02
C ALA A 129 -9.01 14.35 6.16
N ARG A 130 -10.00 13.53 5.81
CA ARG A 130 -10.51 12.48 6.69
C ARG A 130 -9.64 11.25 6.49
N TYR A 131 -9.26 10.59 7.58
CA TYR A 131 -8.26 9.53 7.58
C TYR A 131 -8.82 8.14 7.88
N SER A 132 -10.16 7.96 7.90
CA SER A 132 -10.70 6.61 7.96
C SER A 132 -10.35 5.81 6.70
N LEU A 133 -10.26 4.50 6.80
CA LEU A 133 -9.91 3.62 5.68
C LEU A 133 -10.84 3.85 4.47
N ASP A 134 -12.16 3.96 4.72
CA ASP A 134 -13.15 4.26 3.69
C ASP A 134 -12.89 5.59 2.96
N GLU A 135 -12.59 6.65 3.71
CA GLU A 135 -12.36 7.96 3.12
C GLU A 135 -11.06 8.00 2.31
N LEU A 136 -10.02 7.28 2.77
CA LEU A 136 -8.79 7.14 2.00
C LEU A 136 -9.00 6.28 0.75
N CYS A 137 -9.75 5.17 0.84
CA CYS A 137 -10.11 4.36 -0.32
C CYS A 137 -10.88 5.18 -1.37
N LYS A 138 -11.92 5.93 -0.95
CA LYS A 138 -12.67 6.83 -1.85
C LYS A 138 -11.75 7.86 -2.51
N ARG A 139 -10.86 8.45 -1.73
CA ARG A 139 -9.93 9.47 -2.23
C ARG A 139 -8.98 8.93 -3.29
N PHE A 140 -8.51 7.70 -3.13
CA PHE A 140 -7.59 7.05 -4.07
C PHE A 140 -8.28 6.24 -5.16
N GLY A 141 -9.63 6.26 -5.22
CA GLY A 141 -10.40 5.51 -6.21
C GLY A 141 -10.32 3.99 -6.03
N ILE A 142 -10.09 3.52 -4.80
CA ILE A 142 -10.05 2.10 -4.45
C ILE A 142 -11.49 1.61 -4.29
N ASP A 143 -11.84 0.55 -5.01
CA ASP A 143 -13.18 -0.03 -4.99
C ASP A 143 -13.52 -0.65 -3.61
N LEU A 144 -14.64 -0.23 -3.06
CA LEU A 144 -15.21 -0.70 -1.79
C LEU A 144 -16.46 -1.57 -1.98
N SER A 145 -16.85 -1.90 -3.21
CA SER A 145 -18.11 -2.60 -3.51
C SER A 145 -18.23 -3.95 -2.81
N VAL A 146 -17.11 -4.61 -2.55
CA VAL A 146 -17.05 -5.90 -1.84
C VAL A 146 -17.08 -5.76 -0.32
N ARG A 147 -16.92 -4.54 0.23
CA ARG A 147 -16.87 -4.28 1.67
C ARG A 147 -18.25 -3.97 2.23
N THR A 148 -19.07 -4.98 2.40
CA THR A 148 -20.42 -4.85 3.00
C THR A 148 -20.36 -4.80 4.53
N LYS A 149 -19.34 -5.40 5.12
CA LYS A 149 -19.00 -5.41 6.55
C LYS A 149 -17.51 -5.26 6.71
N HIS A 150 -17.06 -4.92 7.91
CA HIS A 150 -15.66 -4.98 8.27
C HIS A 150 -15.22 -6.43 8.39
N GLY A 151 -13.99 -6.72 7.98
CA GLY A 151 -13.37 -8.02 8.11
C GLY A 151 -11.86 -7.85 8.02
N ALA A 152 -11.13 -8.42 8.97
CA ALA A 152 -9.71 -8.12 9.15
C ALA A 152 -8.86 -8.40 7.90
N LEU A 153 -9.09 -9.50 7.19
CA LEU A 153 -8.31 -9.76 5.98
C LEU A 153 -8.65 -8.77 4.85
N LEU A 154 -9.94 -8.48 4.66
CA LEU A 154 -10.38 -7.52 3.63
C LEU A 154 -9.85 -6.10 3.94
N ASP A 155 -9.89 -5.69 5.21
CA ASP A 155 -9.42 -4.38 5.64
C ASP A 155 -7.88 -4.27 5.55
N ALA A 156 -7.15 -5.37 5.80
CA ALA A 156 -5.72 -5.47 5.51
C ALA A 156 -5.41 -5.34 4.00
N GLU A 157 -6.21 -5.96 3.12
CA GLU A 157 -6.06 -5.82 1.66
C GLU A 157 -6.32 -4.38 1.19
N LEU A 158 -7.35 -3.73 1.73
CA LEU A 158 -7.66 -2.33 1.44
C LEU A 158 -6.55 -1.40 1.97
N THR A 159 -6.07 -1.67 3.19
CA THR A 159 -4.94 -0.95 3.79
C THR A 159 -3.67 -1.09 2.94
N ALA A 160 -3.39 -2.27 2.38
CA ALA A 160 -2.27 -2.48 1.46
C ALA A 160 -2.35 -1.58 0.22
N ARG A 161 -3.55 -1.46 -0.36
CA ARG A 161 -3.78 -0.58 -1.53
C ARG A 161 -3.64 0.90 -1.16
N VAL A 162 -4.23 1.32 -0.03
CA VAL A 162 -4.10 2.69 0.49
C VAL A 162 -2.63 3.00 0.80
N TYR A 163 -1.91 2.08 1.43
CA TYR A 163 -0.50 2.24 1.75
C TYR A 163 0.34 2.44 0.49
N LEU A 164 0.12 1.64 -0.55
CA LEU A 164 0.81 1.79 -1.83
C LEU A 164 0.63 3.21 -2.40
N GLU A 165 -0.60 3.74 -2.41
CA GLU A 165 -0.87 5.11 -2.86
C GLU A 165 -0.21 6.15 -1.94
N LEU A 166 -0.22 5.93 -0.64
CA LEU A 166 0.43 6.81 0.32
C LEU A 166 1.95 6.84 0.16
N VAL A 167 2.62 5.75 -0.18
CA VAL A 167 4.08 5.73 -0.36
C VAL A 167 4.54 6.19 -1.75
N GLY A 168 3.62 6.46 -2.66
CA GLY A 168 3.93 7.05 -3.97
C GLY A 168 3.34 6.30 -5.16
N GLY A 169 2.44 5.35 -4.93
CA GLY A 169 1.78 4.57 -5.95
C GLY A 169 2.74 3.64 -6.71
N ARG A 170 2.29 3.11 -7.84
CA ARG A 170 3.10 2.27 -8.73
C ARG A 170 4.21 3.05 -9.47
N GLN A 171 4.20 4.37 -9.39
CA GLN A 171 5.26 5.21 -9.95
C GLN A 171 6.33 5.43 -8.88
N THR A 172 7.44 4.70 -8.96
CA THR A 172 8.69 5.11 -8.32
C THR A 172 8.98 6.54 -8.76
N ARG A 173 9.09 7.48 -7.80
CA ARG A 173 9.52 8.84 -8.10
C ARG A 173 10.82 8.77 -8.88
N LEU A 174 10.79 9.18 -10.12
CA LEU A 174 12.01 9.48 -10.86
C LEU A 174 12.70 10.61 -10.08
N LYS A 175 13.72 10.28 -9.29
CA LYS A 175 14.58 11.28 -8.68
C LYS A 175 15.40 11.88 -9.82
N LEU A 176 14.83 12.86 -10.50
CA LEU A 176 15.63 13.78 -11.27
C LEU A 176 16.50 14.49 -10.26
N ALA A 177 17.82 14.32 -10.36
CA ALA A 177 18.75 15.11 -9.58
C ALA A 177 18.39 16.59 -9.77
N PRO A 178 18.38 17.42 -8.70
CA PRO A 178 18.16 18.85 -8.87
C PRO A 178 19.16 19.38 -9.88
N LEU A 179 18.69 20.18 -10.85
CA LEU A 179 19.57 20.85 -11.82
C LEU A 179 20.51 21.88 -11.16
N ASP A 180 20.36 22.13 -9.86
CA ASP A 180 21.05 23.16 -9.08
C ASP A 180 22.16 22.63 -8.18
N ALA A 181 22.79 21.51 -8.52
CA ALA A 181 24.11 21.25 -8.00
C ALA A 181 25.09 22.03 -8.90
N GLU A 182 25.33 23.29 -8.51
CA GLU A 182 26.50 23.97 -9.00
C GLU A 182 27.72 23.07 -8.86
N THR A 183 28.26 22.74 -10.07
CA THR A 183 29.67 22.59 -10.36
C THR A 183 30.56 21.91 -9.31
N GLU A 184 31.07 20.86 -9.71
CA GLU A 184 32.48 20.58 -9.90
C GLU A 184 32.66 19.10 -10.14
N SER A 185 32.44 18.77 -11.32
CA SER A 185 33.31 17.93 -12.13
C SER A 185 32.65 17.85 -13.52
N VAL A 186 33.13 18.68 -14.41
CA VAL A 186 33.07 18.38 -15.84
C VAL A 186 33.76 17.03 -15.95
N ARG A 187 32.98 15.95 -15.80
CA ARG A 187 33.42 14.66 -16.30
C ARG A 187 33.61 14.91 -17.79
N ASP A 188 34.84 14.80 -18.25
CA ASP A 188 35.15 14.73 -19.65
C ASP A 188 34.12 13.85 -20.34
N ILE A 189 33.07 14.46 -20.86
CA ILE A 189 32.14 13.83 -21.76
C ILE A 189 33.02 13.62 -22.99
N ALA A 190 33.54 12.41 -23.13
CA ALA A 190 34.30 12.04 -24.33
C ALA A 190 33.50 12.59 -25.53
N PRO A 191 34.14 13.36 -26.42
CA PRO A 191 33.45 14.03 -27.50
C PRO A 191 32.61 13.00 -28.24
N THR A 192 31.30 13.27 -28.34
CA THR A 192 30.36 12.42 -29.07
C THR A 192 30.99 12.13 -30.40
N ARG A 193 31.37 10.89 -30.65
CA ARG A 193 31.99 10.50 -31.93
C ARG A 193 31.01 10.86 -33.04
N THR A 194 31.28 11.94 -33.73
CA THR A 194 30.55 12.32 -34.95
C THR A 194 30.71 11.17 -35.93
N ARG A 195 29.61 10.64 -36.39
CA ARG A 195 29.62 9.53 -37.34
C ARG A 195 30.31 10.01 -38.62
N PRO A 196 31.37 9.35 -39.08
CA PRO A 196 32.16 9.82 -40.22
C PRO A 196 31.37 9.88 -41.53
N VAL A 197 30.27 9.15 -41.64
CA VAL A 197 29.38 9.19 -42.81
C VAL A 197 27.94 9.33 -42.29
N PRO A 198 27.17 10.33 -42.75
CA PRO A 198 25.75 10.47 -42.43
C PRO A 198 25.00 9.21 -42.87
N LEU A 199 24.00 8.82 -42.09
CA LEU A 199 23.11 7.73 -42.49
C LEU A 199 22.36 8.18 -43.77
N PRO A 200 22.24 7.33 -44.79
CA PRO A 200 21.36 7.62 -45.91
C PRO A 200 19.92 7.78 -45.39
N SER A 201 19.21 8.76 -45.97
CA SER A 201 17.80 8.95 -45.64
C SER A 201 17.04 7.66 -45.92
N ARG A 202 16.20 7.25 -44.97
CA ARG A 202 15.28 6.10 -45.15
C ARG A 202 14.01 6.50 -45.92
N LEU A 203 13.79 7.80 -46.10
CA LEU A 203 12.65 8.33 -46.86
C LEU A 203 12.91 8.14 -48.34
N SER A 204 11.96 7.53 -49.03
CA SER A 204 11.96 7.51 -50.49
C SER A 204 11.68 8.92 -51.05
N PRO A 205 12.11 9.22 -52.29
CA PRO A 205 11.82 10.51 -52.92
C PRO A 205 10.32 10.83 -52.93
N SER A 206 9.47 9.83 -53.13
CA SER A 206 8.01 9.99 -53.16
C SER A 206 7.41 10.33 -51.77
N GLU A 207 7.95 9.77 -50.72
CA GLU A 207 7.53 10.08 -49.35
C GLU A 207 7.94 11.51 -48.95
N LYS A 208 9.12 11.93 -49.38
CA LYS A 208 9.58 13.30 -49.17
C LYS A 208 8.69 14.30 -49.92
N GLU A 209 8.38 14.04 -51.19
CA GLU A 209 7.51 14.89 -52.01
C GLU A 209 6.09 14.99 -51.45
N ALA A 210 5.52 13.86 -50.95
CA ALA A 210 4.22 13.84 -50.28
C ALA A 210 4.23 14.66 -48.99
N HIS A 211 5.28 14.55 -48.19
CA HIS A 211 5.45 15.32 -46.96
C HIS A 211 5.58 16.83 -47.27
N ASP A 212 6.40 17.20 -48.21
CA ASP A 212 6.61 18.61 -48.60
C ASP A 212 5.30 19.23 -49.12
N ALA A 213 4.52 18.47 -49.91
CA ALA A 213 3.20 18.89 -50.37
C ALA A 213 2.21 19.06 -49.21
N PHE A 214 2.20 18.15 -48.23
CA PHE A 214 1.37 18.25 -47.04
C PHE A 214 1.73 19.48 -46.18
N VAL A 215 3.02 19.69 -45.92
CA VAL A 215 3.50 20.84 -45.15
C VAL A 215 3.13 22.15 -45.84
N ALA A 216 3.30 22.25 -47.18
CA ALA A 216 2.96 23.44 -47.92
C ALA A 216 1.45 23.72 -48.02
N GLY A 217 0.63 22.64 -48.12
CA GLY A 217 -0.82 22.75 -48.29
C GLY A 217 -1.59 22.93 -46.97
N GLU A 218 -1.29 22.10 -45.98
CA GLU A 218 -2.08 22.04 -44.74
C GLU A 218 -1.49 22.85 -43.59
N LEU A 219 -0.16 22.95 -43.48
CA LEU A 219 0.49 23.64 -42.36
C LEU A 219 0.98 25.04 -42.73
N GLY A 220 1.32 25.30 -44.00
CA GLY A 220 1.72 26.61 -44.50
C GLY A 220 2.76 27.27 -43.58
N LYS A 221 2.45 28.50 -43.11
CA LYS A 221 3.36 29.29 -42.26
C LYS A 221 3.44 28.83 -40.82
N GLU A 222 2.60 27.85 -40.38
CA GLU A 222 2.61 27.29 -39.03
C GLU A 222 3.56 26.10 -38.88
N ALA A 223 4.20 25.68 -39.95
CA ALA A 223 5.19 24.60 -39.91
C ALA A 223 6.41 25.02 -39.07
N VAL A 224 6.68 24.28 -38.02
CA VAL A 224 7.76 24.57 -37.04
C VAL A 224 9.11 23.98 -37.47
N TRP A 225 9.13 23.16 -38.51
CA TRP A 225 10.35 22.52 -39.03
C TRP A 225 10.41 22.60 -40.57
N SER A 226 11.60 22.77 -41.07
CA SER A 226 11.92 22.62 -42.45
C SER A 226 13.11 21.67 -42.63
N TRP A 227 13.11 20.88 -43.68
CA TRP A 227 14.27 20.09 -44.04
C TRP A 227 15.35 21.02 -44.59
N GLY A 228 16.45 21.21 -43.79
CA GLY A 228 17.65 21.88 -44.27
C GLY A 228 18.55 20.93 -45.04
#